data_9e39ab58df94dfd3898d32875a26686f
#
_entry.id   9e39ab58df94dfd3898d32875a26686f
#
_cell.length_a   1.000
_cell.length_b   1.000
_cell.length_c   1.000
_cell.angle_alpha   90.00
_cell.angle_beta   90.00
_cell.angle_gamma   90.00
#
_symmetry.space_group_name_H-M   'P 1'
#
loop_
_entity.id
_entity.type
_entity.pdbx_description
1 polymer ?
#
loop_
_entity_poly.entity_id
_entity_poly.type
_entity_poly.pdbx_seq_one_letter_code
_entity_poly.pdbx_strand_id
1 'polypeptide(L)'
;VIGKVDTFSQSAMRKVMAFFANYKPTMSFDELTGIPTFSIAVAPNQREESLKHIFEYLKQSGKRIYIAIDEFQQIAEYPEGGAEALLRSYIQFLPNVYFIFAGSKQHVMTDMFLSAKRPFYQSSQIVNLPLIDIHEYHAFANKWLAKIGLKMDDETFAYLYNKVDGQTWYVQDILNRLYQNRQEITIAEINEVIIELVNEQEVAFISYYDSLTDNQAALLSAIAKEGAVPSVLSQEFISKYCLPATSSVSLALKTLLNREFVYKYNGSYIIYDRFFGIWLKEK
;
A
#
# COMPACT_ATOMS: atom_id res chain seq x y z
N VAL A 1 6.80 14.28 -4.18
CA VAL A 1 7.87 15.18 -4.70
C VAL A 1 9.19 14.53 -4.37
N ILE A 2 9.73 13.77 -5.31
CA ILE A 2 11.11 13.30 -5.21
C ILE A 2 11.95 14.54 -5.48
N GLY A 3 12.49 15.13 -4.41
CA GLY A 3 13.50 16.17 -4.54
C GLY A 3 14.64 15.62 -5.38
N LYS A 4 15.20 16.45 -6.27
CA LYS A 4 16.40 16.14 -7.05
C LYS A 4 17.42 15.51 -6.10
N VAL A 5 17.64 14.20 -6.26
CA VAL A 5 18.80 13.56 -5.66
C VAL A 5 19.99 14.19 -6.36
N ASP A 6 20.79 14.94 -5.63
CA ASP A 6 22.04 15.48 -6.13
C ASP A 6 22.80 14.36 -6.82
N THR A 7 23.25 14.66 -8.04
CA THR A 7 24.02 13.75 -8.87
C THR A 7 25.03 13.00 -8.02
N PHE A 8 24.84 11.71 -7.87
CA PHE A 8 25.82 10.81 -7.28
C PHE A 8 27.15 11.11 -7.97
N SER A 9 28.11 11.71 -7.29
CA SER A 9 29.36 12.05 -7.92
C SER A 9 29.94 10.74 -8.47
N GLN A 10 30.50 10.77 -9.68
CA GLN A 10 31.17 9.61 -10.29
C GLN A 10 32.17 8.93 -9.33
N SER A 11 32.75 9.70 -8.42
CA SER A 11 33.64 9.24 -7.35
C SER A 11 32.91 8.37 -6.30
N ALA A 12 31.68 8.72 -5.89
CA ALA A 12 30.90 7.91 -4.95
C ALA A 12 30.48 6.58 -5.60
N MET A 13 30.06 6.63 -6.85
CA MET A 13 29.70 5.46 -7.64
C MET A 13 30.87 4.48 -7.78
N ARG A 14 32.06 4.98 -8.13
CA ARG A 14 33.26 4.14 -8.22
C ARG A 14 33.62 3.46 -6.90
N LYS A 15 33.44 4.13 -5.77
CA LYS A 15 33.68 3.53 -4.44
C LYS A 15 32.70 2.41 -4.13
N VAL A 16 31.42 2.61 -4.44
CA VAL A 16 30.40 1.57 -4.28
C VAL A 16 30.72 0.38 -5.17
N MET A 17 30.99 0.60 -6.46
CA MET A 17 31.34 -0.46 -7.41
C MET A 17 32.61 -1.21 -6.99
N ALA A 18 33.63 -0.52 -6.51
CA ALA A 18 34.88 -1.14 -6.04
C ALA A 18 34.65 -1.99 -4.77
N PHE A 19 33.82 -1.52 -3.84
CA PHE A 19 33.50 -2.28 -2.63
C PHE A 19 32.75 -3.57 -2.94
N PHE A 20 31.82 -3.51 -3.90
CA PHE A 20 31.01 -4.65 -4.29
C PHE A 20 31.55 -5.43 -5.51
N ALA A 21 32.81 -5.20 -5.92
CA ALA A 21 33.39 -5.83 -7.13
C ALA A 21 33.26 -7.35 -7.13
N ASN A 22 33.41 -8.01 -5.98
CA ASN A 22 33.29 -9.47 -5.85
C ASN A 22 31.89 -10.03 -6.12
N TYR A 23 30.86 -9.16 -6.09
CA TYR A 23 29.46 -9.52 -6.31
C TYR A 23 28.96 -9.20 -7.72
N LYS A 24 29.87 -8.88 -8.65
CA LYS A 24 29.55 -8.52 -10.05
C LYS A 24 28.42 -7.50 -10.15
N PRO A 25 28.60 -6.29 -9.55
CA PRO A 25 27.56 -5.29 -9.57
C PRO A 25 27.19 -4.89 -11.00
N THR A 26 25.91 -4.76 -11.26
CA THR A 26 25.40 -4.20 -12.51
C THR A 26 24.76 -2.85 -12.24
N MET A 27 24.90 -1.93 -13.19
CA MET A 27 24.27 -0.62 -13.13
C MET A 27 23.36 -0.48 -14.35
N SER A 28 22.14 -0.08 -14.10
CA SER A 28 21.17 0.34 -15.11
C SER A 28 20.66 1.73 -14.79
N PHE A 29 19.99 2.35 -15.74
CA PHE A 29 19.32 3.63 -15.52
C PHE A 29 17.83 3.41 -15.76
N ASP A 30 17.03 3.98 -14.91
CA ASP A 30 15.60 4.01 -15.11
C ASP A 30 15.29 4.87 -16.35
N GLU A 31 14.56 4.30 -17.32
CA GLU A 31 14.33 4.95 -18.62
C GLU A 31 13.47 6.22 -18.52
N LEU A 32 12.64 6.33 -17.50
CA LEU A 32 11.73 7.46 -17.31
C LEU A 32 12.33 8.58 -16.46
N THR A 33 13.06 8.21 -15.42
CA THR A 33 13.60 9.17 -14.44
C THR A 33 15.09 9.46 -14.61
N GLY A 34 15.81 8.63 -15.37
CA GLY A 34 17.26 8.69 -15.51
C GLY A 34 18.02 8.36 -14.21
N ILE A 35 17.34 7.85 -13.19
CA ILE A 35 17.95 7.52 -11.90
C ILE A 35 18.77 6.25 -12.05
N PRO A 36 20.06 6.25 -11.61
CA PRO A 36 20.87 5.05 -11.65
C PRO A 36 20.36 4.01 -10.66
N THR A 37 20.14 2.79 -11.14
CA THR A 37 19.80 1.62 -10.33
C THR A 37 21.01 0.72 -10.22
N PHE A 38 21.32 0.31 -9.01
CA PHE A 38 22.43 -0.56 -8.70
C PHE A 38 21.90 -1.92 -8.25
N SER A 39 22.34 -2.98 -8.92
CA SER A 39 21.95 -4.36 -8.62
C SER A 39 23.15 -5.23 -8.34
N ILE A 40 23.05 -6.11 -7.35
CA ILE A 40 24.06 -7.09 -6.98
C ILE A 40 23.45 -8.47 -7.14
N ALA A 41 24.08 -9.31 -7.95
CA ALA A 41 23.70 -10.72 -8.05
C ALA A 41 24.33 -11.49 -6.87
N VAL A 42 23.51 -11.98 -5.95
CA VAL A 42 23.95 -12.73 -4.77
C VAL A 42 23.45 -14.16 -4.85
N ALA A 43 24.36 -15.11 -4.77
CA ALA A 43 23.98 -16.51 -4.68
C ALA A 43 23.29 -16.79 -3.31
N PRO A 44 22.32 -17.73 -3.25
CA PRO A 44 21.58 -18.01 -2.01
C PRO A 44 22.44 -18.28 -0.78
N ASN A 45 23.57 -18.96 -0.95
CA ASN A 45 24.50 -19.28 0.10
C ASN A 45 25.40 -18.11 0.55
N GLN A 46 25.34 -16.97 -0.13
CA GLN A 46 26.15 -15.77 0.17
C GLN A 46 25.30 -14.60 0.69
N ARG A 47 24.00 -14.79 0.89
CA ARG A 47 23.05 -13.71 1.24
C ARG A 47 23.42 -13.03 2.56
N GLU A 48 23.68 -13.81 3.60
CA GLU A 48 24.00 -13.27 4.93
C GLU A 48 25.36 -12.54 4.92
N GLU A 49 26.37 -13.09 4.26
CA GLU A 49 27.68 -12.46 4.10
C GLU A 49 27.58 -11.15 3.32
N SER A 50 26.79 -11.14 2.26
CA SER A 50 26.53 -9.93 1.46
C SER A 50 25.83 -8.85 2.29
N LEU A 51 24.83 -9.22 3.09
CA LEU A 51 24.16 -8.31 3.98
C LEU A 51 25.14 -7.70 4.99
N LYS A 52 25.97 -8.52 5.63
CA LYS A 52 27.03 -8.09 6.54
C LYS A 52 27.96 -7.07 5.88
N HIS A 53 28.43 -7.34 4.66
CA HIS A 53 29.31 -6.42 3.93
C HIS A 53 28.61 -5.09 3.63
N ILE A 54 27.33 -5.08 3.26
CA ILE A 54 26.56 -3.82 3.06
C ILE A 54 26.58 -2.99 4.35
N PHE A 55 26.27 -3.61 5.49
CA PHE A 55 26.23 -2.90 6.76
C PHE A 55 27.62 -2.43 7.23
N GLU A 56 28.68 -3.20 6.97
CA GLU A 56 30.06 -2.78 7.21
C GLU A 56 30.44 -1.56 6.35
N TYR A 57 30.05 -1.55 5.07
CA TYR A 57 30.24 -0.39 4.21
C TYR A 57 29.53 0.85 4.74
N LEU A 58 28.26 0.73 5.12
CA LEU A 58 27.49 1.82 5.70
C LEU A 58 28.16 2.37 6.97
N LYS A 59 28.63 1.50 7.84
CA LYS A 59 29.33 1.85 9.08
C LYS A 59 30.65 2.59 8.82
N GLN A 60 31.41 2.16 7.83
CA GLN A 60 32.71 2.75 7.47
C GLN A 60 32.59 4.04 6.69
N SER A 61 31.45 4.32 6.09
CA SER A 61 31.25 5.51 5.24
C SER A 61 31.45 6.82 5.98
N GLY A 62 31.21 6.87 7.30
CA GLY A 62 31.26 8.07 8.14
C GLY A 62 30.27 9.17 7.75
N LYS A 63 29.48 8.97 6.74
CA LYS A 63 28.50 9.94 6.21
C LYS A 63 27.15 9.75 6.86
N ARG A 64 26.34 10.82 6.87
CA ARG A 64 24.90 10.71 7.17
C ARG A 64 24.21 10.11 5.95
N ILE A 65 23.56 8.97 6.16
CA ILE A 65 22.88 8.20 5.11
C ILE A 65 21.43 7.99 5.53
N TYR A 66 20.49 8.16 4.59
CA TYR A 66 19.08 7.83 4.76
C TYR A 66 18.75 6.67 3.84
N ILE A 67 18.17 5.62 4.40
CA ILE A 67 17.75 4.41 3.68
C ILE A 67 16.25 4.23 3.86
N ALA A 68 15.50 4.32 2.76
CA ALA A 68 14.09 4.00 2.74
C ALA A 68 13.90 2.56 2.24
N ILE A 69 13.14 1.78 2.99
CA ILE A 69 12.76 0.41 2.62
C ILE A 69 11.24 0.40 2.49
N ASP A 70 10.80 0.23 1.25
CA ASP A 70 9.37 0.14 0.93
C ASP A 70 8.87 -1.30 1.11
N GLU A 71 7.56 -1.47 1.33
CA GLU A 71 6.88 -2.74 1.60
C GLU A 71 7.60 -3.58 2.68
N PHE A 72 8.07 -2.90 3.73
CA PHE A 72 8.90 -3.51 4.78
C PHE A 72 8.24 -4.69 5.47
N GLN A 73 6.91 -4.76 5.52
CA GLN A 73 6.19 -5.89 6.09
C GLN A 73 6.51 -7.23 5.41
N GLN A 74 7.01 -7.21 4.17
CA GLN A 74 7.39 -8.45 3.48
C GLN A 74 8.48 -9.24 4.20
N ILE A 75 9.30 -8.58 5.03
CA ILE A 75 10.33 -9.28 5.82
C ILE A 75 9.73 -10.30 6.80
N ALA A 76 8.48 -10.10 7.24
CA ALA A 76 7.78 -11.03 8.11
C ALA A 76 7.35 -12.33 7.39
N GLU A 77 7.30 -12.32 6.06
CA GLU A 77 6.90 -13.44 5.21
C GLU A 77 8.10 -14.24 4.69
N TYR A 78 9.32 -13.83 5.00
CA TYR A 78 10.52 -14.55 4.54
C TYR A 78 10.58 -15.94 5.16
N PRO A 79 10.80 -17.00 4.32
CA PRO A 79 10.84 -18.38 4.79
C PRO A 79 12.00 -18.65 5.73
N GLU A 80 13.07 -17.86 5.65
CA GLU A 80 14.18 -17.89 6.58
C GLU A 80 13.76 -17.22 7.89
N GLY A 81 13.38 -18.01 8.89
CA GLY A 81 13.01 -17.51 10.22
C GLY A 81 14.11 -16.62 10.82
N GLY A 82 13.73 -15.48 11.38
CA GLY A 82 14.65 -14.56 12.05
C GLY A 82 15.21 -13.42 11.17
N ALA A 83 14.73 -13.23 9.94
CA ALA A 83 15.14 -12.14 9.07
C ALA A 83 14.99 -10.75 9.73
N GLU A 84 13.92 -10.52 10.47
CA GLU A 84 13.74 -9.30 11.26
C GLU A 84 14.81 -9.11 12.34
N ALA A 85 15.11 -10.18 13.11
CA ALA A 85 16.10 -10.12 14.18
C ALA A 85 17.50 -9.89 13.60
N LEU A 86 17.82 -10.55 12.49
CA LEU A 86 19.08 -10.36 11.79
C LEU A 86 19.23 -8.91 11.30
N LEU A 87 18.24 -8.36 10.61
CA LEU A 87 18.27 -6.98 10.14
C LEU A 87 18.39 -6.00 11.32
N ARG A 88 17.61 -6.22 12.38
CA ARG A 88 17.66 -5.40 13.59
C ARG A 88 19.04 -5.40 14.23
N SER A 89 19.73 -6.55 14.27
CA SER A 89 21.08 -6.67 14.84
C SER A 89 22.12 -5.82 14.10
N TYR A 90 21.96 -5.62 12.79
CA TYR A 90 22.84 -4.73 12.02
C TYR A 90 22.48 -3.26 12.21
N ILE A 91 21.21 -2.91 12.11
CA ILE A 91 20.73 -1.51 12.12
C ILE A 91 21.10 -0.79 13.42
N GLN A 92 20.97 -1.44 14.56
CA GLN A 92 21.16 -0.83 15.88
C GLN A 92 22.57 -0.27 16.12
N PHE A 93 23.57 -0.69 15.34
CA PHE A 93 24.96 -0.29 15.49
C PHE A 93 25.43 0.74 14.44
N LEU A 94 24.50 1.39 13.74
CA LEU A 94 24.80 2.37 12.68
C LEU A 94 24.45 3.80 13.14
N PRO A 95 25.37 4.54 13.77
CA PRO A 95 25.06 5.83 14.39
C PRO A 95 24.69 6.95 13.39
N ASN A 96 25.15 6.83 12.14
CA ASN A 96 24.95 7.86 11.11
C ASN A 96 24.03 7.42 9.97
N VAL A 97 23.34 6.28 10.13
CA VAL A 97 22.41 5.75 9.14
C VAL A 97 21.01 5.77 9.71
N TYR A 98 20.10 6.41 9.01
CA TYR A 98 18.72 6.58 9.39
C TYR A 98 17.83 5.75 8.46
N PHE A 99 16.95 4.95 9.04
CA PHE A 99 16.06 4.07 8.30
C PHE A 99 14.64 4.62 8.29
N ILE A 100 14.00 4.56 7.13
CA ILE A 100 12.59 4.86 6.93
C ILE A 100 11.96 3.57 6.44
N PHE A 101 11.08 2.99 7.24
CA PHE A 101 10.34 1.78 6.89
C PHE A 101 8.94 2.19 6.43
N ALA A 102 8.63 1.95 5.17
CA ALA A 102 7.30 2.16 4.63
C ALA A 102 6.60 0.81 4.41
N GLY A 103 5.28 0.78 4.53
CA GLY A 103 4.50 -0.42 4.30
C GLY A 103 3.01 -0.12 4.23
N SER A 104 2.33 -0.81 3.34
CA SER A 104 0.89 -0.65 3.08
C SER A 104 0.02 -1.46 4.05
N LYS A 105 0.52 -2.59 4.59
CA LYS A 105 -0.19 -3.46 5.54
C LYS A 105 -0.10 -2.91 6.96
N GLN A 106 -0.92 -1.91 7.27
CA GLN A 106 -0.87 -1.17 8.53
C GLN A 106 -0.88 -2.08 9.78
N HIS A 107 -1.68 -3.16 9.79
CA HIS A 107 -1.75 -4.07 10.93
C HIS A 107 -0.45 -4.85 11.13
N VAL A 108 0.23 -5.27 10.05
CA VAL A 108 1.53 -5.98 10.12
C VAL A 108 2.61 -5.02 10.60
N MET A 109 2.67 -3.81 10.03
CA MET A 109 3.62 -2.77 10.46
C MET A 109 3.41 -2.41 11.94
N THR A 110 2.16 -2.27 12.38
CA THR A 110 1.84 -2.01 13.79
C THR A 110 2.32 -3.15 14.69
N ASP A 111 2.08 -4.41 14.31
CA ASP A 111 2.59 -5.56 15.07
C ASP A 111 4.12 -5.57 15.14
N MET A 112 4.81 -5.32 14.02
CA MET A 112 6.28 -5.31 13.96
C MET A 112 6.92 -4.28 14.90
N PHE A 113 6.34 -3.08 15.01
CA PHE A 113 6.95 -1.96 15.76
C PHE A 113 6.35 -1.73 17.14
N LEU A 114 5.14 -2.22 17.44
CA LEU A 114 4.44 -2.01 18.71
C LEU A 114 4.25 -3.27 19.54
N SER A 115 4.47 -4.46 18.99
CA SER A 115 4.39 -5.70 19.77
C SER A 115 5.70 -6.00 20.47
N ALA A 116 5.65 -6.19 21.82
CA ALA A 116 6.82 -6.52 22.63
C ALA A 116 7.51 -7.86 22.25
N LYS A 117 6.85 -8.67 21.42
CA LYS A 117 7.38 -9.96 20.95
C LYS A 117 8.24 -9.82 19.68
N ARG A 118 8.27 -8.64 19.07
CA ARG A 118 8.92 -8.42 17.76
C ARG A 118 10.28 -7.74 17.91
N PRO A 119 11.25 -8.06 17.04
CA PRO A 119 12.61 -7.50 17.10
C PRO A 119 12.66 -5.96 16.98
N PHE A 120 11.73 -5.36 16.23
CA PHE A 120 11.66 -3.90 16.04
C PHE A 120 10.81 -3.17 17.08
N TYR A 121 10.39 -3.85 18.16
CA TYR A 121 9.60 -3.21 19.22
C TYR A 121 10.22 -1.90 19.70
N GLN A 122 9.43 -0.83 19.69
CA GLN A 122 9.82 0.53 20.11
C GLN A 122 11.14 1.06 19.51
N SER A 123 11.51 0.58 18.31
CA SER A 123 12.76 0.98 17.67
C SER A 123 12.64 2.16 16.70
N SER A 124 11.44 2.60 16.41
CA SER A 124 11.17 3.65 15.42
C SER A 124 10.01 4.54 15.86
N GLN A 125 10.02 5.79 15.37
CA GLN A 125 8.86 6.66 15.45
C GLN A 125 7.85 6.24 14.38
N ILE A 126 6.59 6.10 14.78
CA ILE A 126 5.51 5.76 13.85
C ILE A 126 4.90 7.05 13.32
N VAL A 127 4.78 7.12 12.00
CA VAL A 127 4.09 8.18 11.28
C VAL A 127 2.98 7.55 10.45
N ASN A 128 1.74 7.83 10.81
CA ASN A 128 0.59 7.44 10.01
C ASN A 128 0.35 8.51 8.94
N LEU A 129 0.27 8.11 7.69
CA LEU A 129 -0.13 8.99 6.60
C LEU A 129 -1.66 8.99 6.52
N PRO A 130 -2.34 10.11 6.85
CA PRO A 130 -3.77 10.22 6.69
C PRO A 130 -4.15 10.30 5.20
N LEU A 131 -5.44 10.22 4.92
CA LEU A 131 -5.97 10.59 3.62
C LEU A 131 -5.60 12.05 3.31
N ILE A 132 -5.42 12.36 2.03
CA ILE A 132 -5.21 13.75 1.60
C ILE A 132 -6.48 14.56 1.94
N ASP A 133 -6.30 15.72 2.55
CA ASP A 133 -7.43 16.61 2.84
C ASP A 133 -8.24 16.90 1.58
N ILE A 134 -9.56 16.84 1.70
CA ILE A 134 -10.47 16.95 0.54
C ILE A 134 -10.32 18.28 -0.18
N HIS A 135 -10.11 19.39 0.52
CA HIS A 135 -9.97 20.71 -0.10
C HIS A 135 -8.61 20.86 -0.78
N GLU A 136 -7.55 20.34 -0.18
CA GLU A 136 -6.20 20.33 -0.79
C GLU A 136 -6.21 19.45 -2.04
N TYR A 137 -6.88 18.30 -1.99
CA TYR A 137 -6.95 17.39 -3.12
C TYR A 137 -7.80 17.96 -4.26
N HIS A 138 -8.93 18.59 -3.94
CA HIS A 138 -9.77 19.29 -4.91
C HIS A 138 -9.00 20.42 -5.62
N ALA A 139 -8.28 21.26 -4.85
CA ALA A 139 -7.44 22.30 -5.43
C ALA A 139 -6.36 21.74 -6.37
N PHE A 140 -5.74 20.62 -5.99
CA PHE A 140 -4.78 19.92 -6.84
C PHE A 140 -5.43 19.37 -8.11
N ALA A 141 -6.58 18.71 -8.03
CA ALA A 141 -7.32 18.18 -9.17
C ALA A 141 -7.68 19.29 -10.16
N ASN A 142 -8.26 20.39 -9.67
CA ASN A 142 -8.64 21.53 -10.51
C ASN A 142 -7.45 22.23 -11.17
N LYS A 143 -6.26 22.24 -10.55
CA LYS A 143 -5.05 22.75 -11.18
C LYS A 143 -4.67 21.97 -12.45
N TRP A 144 -4.91 20.65 -12.46
CA TRP A 144 -4.65 19.81 -13.62
C TRP A 144 -5.80 19.90 -14.65
N LEU A 145 -7.05 19.84 -14.22
CA LEU A 145 -8.21 19.95 -15.08
C LEU A 145 -8.25 21.28 -15.85
N ALA A 146 -7.85 22.37 -15.23
CA ALA A 146 -7.75 23.69 -15.85
C ALA A 146 -6.81 23.71 -17.08
N LYS A 147 -5.82 22.83 -17.16
CA LYS A 147 -4.93 22.73 -18.32
C LYS A 147 -5.64 22.29 -19.60
N ILE A 148 -6.77 21.62 -19.46
CA ILE A 148 -7.60 21.16 -20.57
C ILE A 148 -8.95 21.89 -20.63
N GLY A 149 -9.08 23.00 -19.89
CA GLY A 149 -10.28 23.84 -19.88
C GLY A 149 -11.45 23.28 -19.06
N LEU A 150 -11.19 22.28 -18.21
CA LEU A 150 -12.19 21.67 -17.32
C LEU A 150 -12.06 22.19 -15.89
N LYS A 151 -13.17 22.08 -15.15
CA LYS A 151 -13.24 22.39 -13.73
C LYS A 151 -14.26 21.48 -13.06
N MET A 152 -14.02 21.13 -11.82
CA MET A 152 -14.93 20.39 -10.96
C MET A 152 -15.30 21.28 -9.78
N ASP A 153 -16.57 21.36 -9.42
CA ASP A 153 -17.01 22.08 -8.23
C ASP A 153 -16.81 21.26 -6.95
N ASP A 154 -17.02 21.90 -5.79
CA ASP A 154 -16.80 21.28 -4.48
C ASP A 154 -17.72 20.08 -4.25
N GLU A 155 -18.97 20.15 -4.67
CA GLU A 155 -19.98 19.09 -4.49
C GLU A 155 -19.62 17.86 -5.32
N THR A 156 -19.29 18.07 -6.59
CA THR A 156 -18.89 17.01 -7.53
C THR A 156 -17.59 16.32 -7.05
N PHE A 157 -16.61 17.11 -6.58
CA PHE A 157 -15.38 16.51 -6.03
C PHE A 157 -15.63 15.76 -4.72
N ALA A 158 -16.46 16.30 -3.84
CA ALA A 158 -16.83 15.63 -2.59
C ALA A 158 -17.56 14.30 -2.88
N TYR A 159 -18.42 14.26 -3.88
CA TYR A 159 -19.07 13.02 -4.33
C TYR A 159 -18.03 11.98 -4.76
N LEU A 160 -17.11 12.34 -5.67
CA LEU A 160 -16.03 11.47 -6.11
C LEU A 160 -15.20 10.94 -4.93
N TYR A 161 -14.73 11.85 -4.08
CA TYR A 161 -13.87 11.54 -2.94
C TYR A 161 -14.55 10.56 -1.98
N ASN A 162 -15.81 10.82 -1.62
CA ASN A 162 -16.55 9.96 -0.69
C ASN A 162 -16.93 8.60 -1.32
N LYS A 163 -17.14 8.54 -2.62
CA LYS A 163 -17.50 7.29 -3.33
C LYS A 163 -16.43 6.21 -3.22
N VAL A 164 -15.17 6.61 -3.06
CA VAL A 164 -14.01 5.73 -2.90
C VAL A 164 -13.26 5.94 -1.58
N ASP A 165 -13.95 6.47 -0.56
CA ASP A 165 -13.44 6.73 0.79
C ASP A 165 -12.12 7.53 0.80
N GLY A 166 -11.94 8.47 -0.13
CA GLY A 166 -10.76 9.32 -0.26
C GLY A 166 -9.46 8.59 -0.60
N GLN A 167 -9.52 7.32 -0.96
CA GLN A 167 -8.34 6.52 -1.29
C GLN A 167 -7.68 7.04 -2.55
N THR A 168 -6.44 7.51 -2.42
CA THR A 168 -5.70 8.26 -3.43
C THR A 168 -5.63 7.55 -4.78
N TRP A 169 -5.39 6.23 -4.78
CA TRP A 169 -5.27 5.46 -6.01
C TRP A 169 -6.57 5.51 -6.83
N TYR A 170 -7.73 5.25 -6.20
CA TYR A 170 -9.03 5.26 -6.89
C TYR A 170 -9.43 6.67 -7.34
N VAL A 171 -9.19 7.69 -6.49
CA VAL A 171 -9.45 9.08 -6.87
C VAL A 171 -8.63 9.48 -8.09
N GLN A 172 -7.34 9.09 -8.13
CA GLN A 172 -6.47 9.39 -9.27
C GLN A 172 -6.88 8.64 -10.53
N ASP A 173 -7.27 7.37 -10.43
CA ASP A 173 -7.68 6.59 -11.58
C ASP A 173 -8.93 7.18 -12.24
N ILE A 174 -9.94 7.51 -11.43
CA ILE A 174 -11.15 8.19 -11.93
C ILE A 174 -10.81 9.56 -12.53
N LEU A 175 -10.00 10.38 -11.86
CA LEU A 175 -9.59 11.69 -12.38
C LEU A 175 -8.81 11.58 -13.70
N ASN A 176 -7.96 10.57 -13.85
CA ASN A 176 -7.21 10.32 -15.08
C ASN A 176 -8.16 10.00 -16.25
N ARG A 177 -9.19 9.19 -16.02
CA ARG A 177 -10.21 8.90 -17.04
C ARG A 177 -11.00 10.12 -17.42
N LEU A 178 -11.45 10.91 -16.45
CA LEU A 178 -12.16 12.16 -16.68
C LEU A 178 -11.28 13.15 -17.46
N TYR A 179 -9.99 13.24 -17.12
CA TYR A 179 -9.02 14.11 -17.80
C TYR A 179 -8.82 13.73 -19.26
N GLN A 180 -8.81 12.45 -19.60
CA GLN A 180 -8.51 11.97 -20.96
C GLN A 180 -9.71 11.99 -21.89
N ASN A 181 -10.91 11.68 -21.39
CA ASN A 181 -12.02 11.24 -22.21
C ASN A 181 -13.28 12.12 -22.12
N ARG A 182 -13.33 13.12 -21.23
CA ARG A 182 -14.55 13.89 -20.97
C ARG A 182 -14.42 15.35 -21.36
N GLN A 183 -15.57 15.94 -21.74
CA GLN A 183 -15.68 17.37 -22.07
C GLN A 183 -16.30 18.17 -20.91
N GLU A 184 -16.97 17.50 -20.01
CA GLU A 184 -17.61 18.04 -18.82
C GLU A 184 -17.39 17.08 -17.67
N ILE A 185 -17.43 17.59 -16.43
CA ILE A 185 -17.30 16.78 -15.23
C ILE A 185 -18.52 17.00 -14.35
N THR A 186 -19.38 15.99 -14.33
CA THR A 186 -20.59 15.92 -13.54
C THR A 186 -20.59 14.65 -12.69
N ILE A 187 -21.51 14.56 -11.72
CA ILE A 187 -21.73 13.33 -10.94
C ILE A 187 -22.11 12.16 -11.87
N ALA A 188 -22.85 12.42 -12.94
CA ALA A 188 -23.20 11.40 -13.93
C ALA A 188 -21.96 10.83 -14.63
N GLU A 189 -21.08 11.72 -15.12
CA GLU A 189 -19.81 11.34 -15.75
C GLU A 189 -18.90 10.54 -14.80
N ILE A 190 -18.84 10.94 -13.52
CA ILE A 190 -18.09 10.19 -12.50
C ILE A 190 -18.65 8.77 -12.35
N ASN A 191 -19.97 8.60 -12.28
CA ASN A 191 -20.58 7.28 -12.18
C ASN A 191 -20.33 6.42 -13.42
N GLU A 192 -20.40 6.99 -14.63
CA GLU A 192 -20.07 6.28 -15.85
C GLU A 192 -18.63 5.78 -15.84
N VAL A 193 -17.67 6.63 -15.46
CA VAL A 193 -16.26 6.25 -15.35
C VAL A 193 -16.06 5.15 -14.31
N ILE A 194 -16.74 5.22 -13.16
CA ILE A 194 -16.65 4.16 -12.14
C ILE A 194 -17.18 2.84 -12.68
N ILE A 195 -18.32 2.86 -13.40
CA ILE A 195 -18.88 1.65 -14.03
C ILE A 195 -17.91 1.09 -15.07
N GLU A 196 -17.30 1.93 -15.92
CA GLU A 196 -16.28 1.51 -16.88
C GLU A 196 -15.11 0.79 -16.16
N LEU A 197 -14.54 1.40 -15.10
CA LEU A 197 -13.42 0.85 -14.34
C LEU A 197 -13.77 -0.44 -13.61
N VAL A 198 -14.98 -0.57 -13.08
CA VAL A 198 -15.49 -1.79 -12.44
C VAL A 198 -15.65 -2.90 -13.47
N ASN A 199 -16.23 -2.61 -14.64
CA ASN A 199 -16.43 -3.58 -15.72
C ASN A 199 -15.09 -4.09 -16.29
N GLU A 200 -14.07 -3.23 -16.42
CA GLU A 200 -12.73 -3.64 -16.85
C GLU A 200 -12.11 -4.70 -15.92
N GLN A 201 -12.49 -4.72 -14.64
CA GLN A 201 -11.99 -5.64 -13.63
C GLN A 201 -12.95 -6.80 -13.32
N GLU A 202 -14.11 -6.86 -13.98
CA GLU A 202 -15.17 -7.81 -13.66
C GLU A 202 -14.71 -9.27 -13.66
N VAL A 203 -13.89 -9.68 -14.62
CA VAL A 203 -13.37 -11.06 -14.71
C VAL A 203 -12.56 -11.42 -13.46
N ALA A 204 -11.75 -10.49 -12.95
CA ALA A 204 -11.00 -10.70 -11.73
C ALA A 204 -11.92 -10.75 -10.51
N PHE A 205 -12.93 -9.89 -10.44
CA PHE A 205 -13.91 -9.86 -9.36
C PHE A 205 -14.75 -11.14 -9.29
N ILE A 206 -15.17 -11.66 -10.43
CA ILE A 206 -15.85 -12.97 -10.50
C ILE A 206 -14.93 -14.07 -9.96
N SER A 207 -13.66 -14.12 -10.39
CA SER A 207 -12.69 -15.11 -9.92
C SER A 207 -12.46 -15.01 -8.41
N TYR A 208 -12.36 -13.79 -7.87
CA TYR A 208 -12.24 -13.57 -6.42
C TYR A 208 -13.47 -14.08 -5.67
N TYR A 209 -14.65 -13.73 -6.14
CA TYR A 209 -15.92 -14.13 -5.53
C TYR A 209 -16.11 -15.65 -5.56
N ASP A 210 -15.85 -16.30 -6.68
CA ASP A 210 -15.97 -17.75 -6.87
C ASP A 210 -14.97 -18.55 -6.02
N SER A 211 -13.88 -17.93 -5.59
CA SER A 211 -12.89 -18.52 -4.68
C SER A 211 -13.34 -18.52 -3.20
N LEU A 212 -14.49 -17.91 -2.88
CA LEU A 212 -15.03 -17.81 -1.53
C LEU A 212 -15.99 -18.96 -1.24
N THR A 213 -16.06 -19.36 0.02
CA THR A 213 -17.16 -20.21 0.50
C THR A 213 -18.44 -19.38 0.64
N ASP A 214 -19.61 -20.03 0.66
CA ASP A 214 -20.91 -19.36 0.80
C ASP A 214 -20.97 -18.40 2.00
N ASN A 215 -20.43 -18.80 3.15
CA ASN A 215 -20.39 -17.97 4.34
C ASN A 215 -19.47 -16.75 4.20
N GLN A 216 -18.35 -16.89 3.48
CA GLN A 216 -17.44 -15.80 3.19
C GLN A 216 -18.06 -14.82 2.19
N ALA A 217 -18.68 -15.34 1.14
CA ALA A 217 -19.36 -14.54 0.12
C ALA A 217 -20.54 -13.75 0.72
N ALA A 218 -21.36 -14.42 1.55
CA ALA A 218 -22.47 -13.77 2.23
C ALA A 218 -22.01 -12.64 3.16
N LEU A 219 -20.97 -12.90 3.99
CA LEU A 219 -20.42 -11.87 4.88
C LEU A 219 -19.79 -10.71 4.09
N LEU A 220 -19.03 -11.01 3.04
CA LEU A 220 -18.38 -9.99 2.20
C LEU A 220 -19.42 -9.09 1.52
N SER A 221 -20.48 -9.67 0.95
CA SER A 221 -21.59 -8.95 0.34
C SER A 221 -22.35 -8.08 1.36
N ALA A 222 -22.55 -8.59 2.58
CA ALA A 222 -23.18 -7.83 3.65
C ALA A 222 -22.33 -6.61 4.06
N ILE A 223 -21.02 -6.78 4.19
CA ILE A 223 -20.09 -5.66 4.49
C ILE A 223 -20.09 -4.65 3.34
N ALA A 224 -20.10 -5.10 2.09
CA ALA A 224 -20.15 -4.21 0.93
C ALA A 224 -21.42 -3.36 0.93
N LYS A 225 -22.59 -3.98 1.17
CA LYS A 225 -23.88 -3.27 1.21
C LYS A 225 -23.99 -2.24 2.33
N GLU A 226 -23.43 -2.56 3.50
CA GLU A 226 -23.43 -1.64 4.66
C GLU A 226 -22.41 -0.51 4.49
N GLY A 227 -21.26 -0.80 3.86
CA GLY A 227 -20.12 0.09 3.73
C GLY A 227 -19.11 -0.09 4.86
N ALA A 228 -19.28 0.60 5.98
CA ALA A 228 -18.41 0.49 7.16
C ALA A 228 -19.14 -0.17 8.33
N VAL A 229 -18.68 -1.33 8.77
CA VAL A 229 -19.35 -2.14 9.81
C VAL A 229 -18.51 -2.15 11.09
N PRO A 230 -18.94 -1.49 12.18
CA PRO A 230 -18.21 -1.50 13.45
C PRO A 230 -18.13 -2.89 14.09
N SER A 231 -19.22 -3.68 13.95
CA SER A 231 -19.30 -5.01 14.55
C SER A 231 -20.07 -5.99 13.64
N VAL A 232 -19.33 -6.78 12.88
CA VAL A 232 -19.92 -7.84 12.02
C VAL A 232 -20.49 -9.02 12.81
N LEU A 233 -20.18 -9.13 14.11
CA LEU A 233 -20.67 -10.18 15.00
C LEU A 233 -21.88 -9.72 15.83
N SER A 234 -22.37 -8.49 15.63
CA SER A 234 -23.57 -8.03 16.33
C SER A 234 -24.80 -8.80 15.83
N GLN A 235 -25.73 -9.08 16.77
CA GLN A 235 -26.98 -9.76 16.44
C GLN A 235 -27.80 -8.99 15.40
N GLU A 236 -27.76 -7.65 15.48
CA GLU A 236 -28.43 -6.77 14.54
C GLU A 236 -27.90 -6.96 13.09
N PHE A 237 -26.58 -6.93 12.90
CA PHE A 237 -25.96 -7.12 11.60
C PHE A 237 -26.21 -8.53 11.04
N ILE A 238 -26.03 -9.56 11.88
CA ILE A 238 -26.27 -10.96 11.49
C ILE A 238 -27.72 -11.15 11.05
N SER A 239 -28.68 -10.64 11.81
CA SER A 239 -30.11 -10.76 11.49
C SER A 239 -30.50 -9.96 10.25
N LYS A 240 -29.96 -8.71 10.11
CA LYS A 240 -30.25 -7.84 8.96
C LYS A 240 -29.88 -8.49 7.64
N TYR A 241 -28.76 -9.21 7.59
CA TYR A 241 -28.24 -9.84 6.38
C TYR A 241 -28.47 -11.35 6.31
N CYS A 242 -29.28 -11.91 7.23
CA CYS A 242 -29.55 -13.35 7.31
C CYS A 242 -28.28 -14.21 7.30
N LEU A 243 -27.23 -13.73 8.00
CA LEU A 243 -25.97 -14.44 8.08
C LEU A 243 -26.06 -15.70 8.96
N PRO A 244 -25.16 -16.68 8.79
CA PRO A 244 -25.15 -17.87 9.61
C PRO A 244 -24.80 -17.58 11.08
N ALA A 245 -24.72 -18.64 11.91
CA ALA A 245 -24.36 -18.50 13.31
C ALA A 245 -23.07 -17.70 13.52
N THR A 246 -23.01 -16.95 14.62
CA THR A 246 -21.89 -16.05 14.98
C THR A 246 -20.51 -16.71 14.87
N SER A 247 -20.39 -18.00 15.20
CA SER A 247 -19.14 -18.76 15.07
C SER A 247 -18.69 -18.90 13.62
N SER A 248 -19.63 -19.16 12.69
CA SER A 248 -19.37 -19.24 11.25
C SER A 248 -18.98 -17.88 10.67
N VAL A 249 -19.66 -16.81 11.09
CA VAL A 249 -19.33 -15.42 10.71
C VAL A 249 -17.92 -15.05 11.20
N SER A 250 -17.58 -15.42 12.44
CA SER A 250 -16.24 -15.16 12.99
C SER A 250 -15.13 -15.86 12.20
N LEU A 251 -15.35 -17.12 11.80
CA LEU A 251 -14.38 -17.86 10.99
C LEU A 251 -14.26 -17.27 9.57
N ALA A 252 -15.39 -16.92 8.95
CA ALA A 252 -15.41 -16.25 7.66
C ALA A 252 -14.65 -14.91 7.71
N LEU A 253 -14.92 -14.09 8.72
CA LEU A 253 -14.23 -12.81 8.94
C LEU A 253 -12.71 -12.99 9.05
N LYS A 254 -12.26 -13.96 9.85
CA LYS A 254 -10.83 -14.24 10.00
C LYS A 254 -10.19 -14.57 8.65
N THR A 255 -10.84 -15.36 7.82
CA THR A 255 -10.34 -15.71 6.50
C THR A 255 -10.33 -14.50 5.55
N LEU A 256 -11.39 -13.69 5.55
CA LEU A 256 -11.47 -12.48 4.72
C LEU A 256 -10.41 -11.44 5.10
N LEU A 257 -10.11 -11.29 6.40
CA LEU A 257 -9.02 -10.44 6.88
C LEU A 257 -7.65 -10.97 6.44
N ASN A 258 -7.40 -12.28 6.60
CA ASN A 258 -6.13 -12.90 6.19
C ASN A 258 -5.90 -12.84 4.67
N ARG A 259 -6.97 -12.92 3.88
CA ARG A 259 -6.92 -12.80 2.41
C ARG A 259 -7.01 -11.35 1.92
N GLU A 260 -7.06 -10.38 2.82
CA GLU A 260 -7.11 -8.94 2.53
C GLU A 260 -8.35 -8.50 1.70
N PHE A 261 -9.44 -9.25 1.73
CA PHE A 261 -10.72 -8.79 1.17
C PHE A 261 -11.38 -7.73 2.05
N VAL A 262 -11.14 -7.82 3.35
CA VAL A 262 -11.67 -6.90 4.37
C VAL A 262 -10.51 -6.44 5.25
N TYR A 263 -10.53 -5.20 5.66
CA TYR A 263 -9.61 -4.70 6.69
C TYR A 263 -10.35 -3.85 7.72
N LYS A 264 -9.71 -3.60 8.86
CA LYS A 264 -10.28 -2.77 9.91
C LYS A 264 -9.67 -1.38 9.86
N TYR A 265 -10.51 -0.37 9.65
CA TYR A 265 -10.12 1.03 9.61
C TYR A 265 -11.03 1.84 10.55
N ASN A 266 -10.44 2.67 11.42
CA ASN A 266 -11.16 3.47 12.41
C ASN A 266 -12.22 2.69 13.20
N GLY A 267 -11.91 1.43 13.56
CA GLY A 267 -12.79 0.57 14.33
C GLY A 267 -13.83 -0.20 13.51
N SER A 268 -14.01 0.09 12.22
CA SER A 268 -14.97 -0.55 11.33
C SER A 268 -14.32 -1.49 10.33
N TYR A 269 -15.04 -2.54 9.93
CA TYR A 269 -14.65 -3.44 8.84
C TYR A 269 -15.18 -2.88 7.53
N ILE A 270 -14.29 -2.79 6.53
CA ILE A 270 -14.59 -2.26 5.19
C ILE A 270 -13.93 -3.14 4.13
N ILE A 271 -14.48 -3.15 2.93
CA ILE A 271 -13.89 -3.86 1.79
C ILE A 271 -12.56 -3.19 1.42
N TYR A 272 -11.53 -3.99 1.18
CA TYR A 272 -10.21 -3.47 0.83
C TYR A 272 -10.19 -2.78 -0.53
N ASP A 273 -10.67 -3.48 -1.57
CA ASP A 273 -10.79 -2.94 -2.92
C ASP A 273 -12.12 -2.21 -3.10
N ARG A 274 -12.08 -0.90 -3.39
CA ARG A 274 -13.27 -0.06 -3.51
C ARG A 274 -14.11 -0.40 -4.74
N PHE A 275 -13.48 -0.74 -5.86
CA PHE A 275 -14.21 -1.13 -7.06
C PHE A 275 -14.86 -2.50 -6.89
N PHE A 276 -14.17 -3.44 -6.26
CA PHE A 276 -14.77 -4.72 -5.87
C PHE A 276 -15.94 -4.52 -4.91
N GLY A 277 -15.82 -3.62 -3.94
CA GLY A 277 -16.92 -3.25 -3.04
C GLY A 277 -18.13 -2.68 -3.77
N ILE A 278 -17.93 -1.86 -4.81
CA ILE A 278 -18.99 -1.32 -5.66
C ILE A 278 -19.65 -2.45 -6.46
N TRP A 279 -18.85 -3.32 -7.10
CA TRP A 279 -19.36 -4.47 -7.84
C TRP A 279 -20.20 -5.42 -6.96
N LEU A 280 -19.77 -5.67 -5.72
CA LEU A 280 -20.51 -6.51 -4.77
C LEU A 280 -21.86 -5.91 -4.34
N LYS A 281 -22.06 -4.60 -4.39
CA LYS A 281 -23.34 -3.95 -4.06
C LYS A 281 -24.39 -4.18 -5.12
N GLU A 282 -23.96 -4.34 -6.36
CA GLU A 282 -24.85 -4.54 -7.52
C GLU A 282 -25.21 -6.02 -7.72
N LYS A 283 -24.46 -6.94 -7.09
CA LYS A 283 -24.69 -8.39 -7.12
C LYS A 283 -25.66 -8.85 -6.03
#